data_e9907b33f13fcf32ff3b0b441e432008
#
_entry.id   e9907b33f13fcf32ff3b0b441e432008
#
_cell.length_a   1.000
_cell.length_b   1.000
_cell.length_c   1.000
_cell.angle_alpha   90.00
_cell.angle_beta   90.00
_cell.angle_gamma   90.00
#
_symmetry.space_group_name_H-M   'P 1'
#
loop_
_entity.id
_entity.type
_entity.pdbx_description
1 polymer ?
#
loop_
_entity_poly.entity_id
_entity_poly.type
_entity_poly.pdbx_seq_one_letter_code
_entity_poly.pdbx_strand_id
1 'polypeptide(L)'
;MVLCLAVLPGCYYTQAAKGQWELTRKRQPIEDVLASEDTSPELAERLRLVQEARQFAIDELGLPDNDTYRTYADIEREYVVWNVFAAPEFSLQAKTWCFPIVGCVAYRGYFAREDAERKARQLAEQGYDVAVGGVAAYSTLGKLRDPVLSSMMNWDDVELVAVLFHELAHQVLYIRDDTAFNESFATAVEEFGVLRWLESRGLEHKADAYFARRQLRQDIMGLAATARDDLAAIYAEDTATAEKRATKSTRLEALRQDIAERLREAGRDPGSWLSRDLNNARLVSMSLYEGRLPEFRALLEGCDGDISCFYEEARRLAGR
;
A
#
# COMPACT_ATOMS: atom_id res chain seq x y z
N MET A 1 -38.66 -10.17 -29.48
CA MET A 1 -37.20 -10.40 -29.35
C MET A 1 -36.66 -9.30 -28.44
N VAL A 2 -36.59 -9.55 -27.11
CA VAL A 2 -36.14 -8.58 -26.11
C VAL A 2 -34.65 -8.72 -26.02
N LEU A 3 -33.94 -7.70 -26.47
CA LEU A 3 -32.49 -7.60 -26.33
C LEU A 3 -32.18 -7.22 -24.88
N CYS A 4 -31.93 -8.24 -24.02
CA CYS A 4 -31.34 -8.04 -22.70
C CYS A 4 -29.91 -7.52 -22.92
N LEU A 5 -29.73 -6.22 -22.88
CA LEU A 5 -28.43 -5.59 -22.73
C LEU A 5 -27.86 -6.03 -21.37
N ALA A 6 -26.93 -6.97 -21.41
CA ALA A 6 -26.09 -7.33 -20.29
C ALA A 6 -25.15 -6.16 -19.96
N VAL A 7 -25.66 -5.19 -19.19
CA VAL A 7 -24.88 -4.08 -18.62
C VAL A 7 -24.24 -4.63 -17.36
N LEU A 8 -23.05 -5.27 -17.45
CA LEU A 8 -22.49 -5.71 -16.16
C LEU A 8 -20.99 -5.77 -15.94
N PRO A 9 -19.99 -5.93 -16.62
CA PRO A 9 -18.63 -5.54 -16.15
C PRO A 9 -18.10 -4.24 -16.77
N GLY A 10 -18.78 -3.69 -17.77
CA GLY A 10 -18.28 -2.55 -18.57
C GLY A 10 -17.92 -1.29 -17.78
N CYS A 11 -18.73 -0.91 -16.79
CA CYS A 11 -18.52 0.34 -16.05
C CYS A 11 -17.23 0.36 -15.22
N TYR A 12 -16.83 -0.76 -14.65
CA TYR A 12 -15.59 -0.82 -13.85
C TYR A 12 -14.34 -0.68 -14.73
N TYR A 13 -14.23 -1.48 -15.78
CA TYR A 13 -13.08 -1.42 -16.69
C TYR A 13 -13.02 -0.09 -17.44
N THR A 14 -14.16 0.52 -17.74
CA THR A 14 -14.22 1.84 -18.36
C THR A 14 -13.62 2.92 -17.45
N GLN A 15 -13.97 2.94 -16.14
CA GLN A 15 -13.38 3.89 -15.20
C GLN A 15 -11.89 3.63 -15.00
N ALA A 16 -11.47 2.37 -14.94
CA ALA A 16 -10.06 2.00 -14.82
C ALA A 16 -9.25 2.44 -16.05
N ALA A 17 -9.78 2.19 -17.26
CA ALA A 17 -9.16 2.63 -18.51
C ALA A 17 -9.10 4.16 -18.61
N LYS A 18 -10.17 4.87 -18.22
CA LYS A 18 -10.23 6.35 -18.20
C LYS A 18 -9.19 6.92 -17.22
N GLY A 19 -9.11 6.37 -16.00
CA GLY A 19 -8.13 6.81 -15.00
C GLY A 19 -6.68 6.57 -15.45
N GLN A 20 -6.40 5.40 -16.00
CA GLN A 20 -5.08 5.11 -16.56
C GLN A 20 -4.73 5.98 -17.76
N TRP A 21 -5.70 6.30 -18.63
CA TRP A 21 -5.50 7.21 -19.74
C TRP A 21 -5.25 8.65 -19.27
N GLU A 22 -5.96 9.11 -18.23
CA GLU A 22 -5.68 10.41 -17.58
C GLU A 22 -4.23 10.49 -17.10
N LEU A 23 -3.77 9.50 -16.35
CA LEU A 23 -2.38 9.43 -15.90
C LEU A 23 -1.41 9.48 -17.08
N THR A 24 -1.67 8.69 -18.12
CA THR A 24 -0.82 8.65 -19.32
C THR A 24 -0.72 10.00 -20.02
N ARG A 25 -1.83 10.74 -20.11
CA ARG A 25 -1.86 12.08 -20.71
C ARG A 25 -1.16 13.16 -19.89
N LYS A 26 -1.18 13.02 -18.57
CA LYS A 26 -0.56 13.99 -17.65
C LYS A 26 0.94 13.77 -17.47
N ARG A 27 1.49 12.70 -18.02
CA ARG A 27 2.94 12.40 -17.92
C ARG A 27 3.76 13.42 -18.68
N GLN A 28 4.79 13.91 -18.02
CA GLN A 28 5.85 14.73 -18.61
C GLN A 28 7.20 14.13 -18.21
N PRO A 29 8.20 14.06 -19.10
CA PRO A 29 9.55 13.70 -18.70
C PRO A 29 10.02 14.60 -17.53
N ILE A 30 10.64 14.00 -16.52
CA ILE A 30 11.12 14.79 -15.36
C ILE A 30 12.10 15.87 -15.81
N GLU A 31 12.92 15.58 -16.83
CA GLU A 31 13.88 16.54 -17.40
C GLU A 31 13.18 17.79 -17.99
N ASP A 32 12.05 17.59 -18.67
CA ASP A 32 11.27 18.70 -19.24
C ASP A 32 10.63 19.56 -18.11
N VAL A 33 10.12 18.89 -17.05
CA VAL A 33 9.59 19.60 -15.88
C VAL A 33 10.69 20.41 -15.19
N LEU A 34 11.89 19.83 -15.01
CA LEU A 34 13.02 20.51 -14.40
C LEU A 34 13.57 21.67 -15.23
N ALA A 35 13.39 21.64 -16.55
CA ALA A 35 13.82 22.70 -17.46
C ALA A 35 12.77 23.83 -17.58
N SER A 36 11.55 23.64 -17.09
CA SER A 36 10.49 24.64 -17.16
C SER A 36 10.67 25.75 -16.13
N GLU A 37 10.54 27.01 -16.57
CA GLU A 37 10.56 28.19 -15.70
C GLU A 37 9.36 28.25 -14.73
N ASP A 38 8.26 27.54 -15.06
CA ASP A 38 7.05 27.46 -14.23
C ASP A 38 7.17 26.44 -13.08
N THR A 39 8.24 25.64 -13.03
CA THR A 39 8.43 24.64 -11.99
C THR A 39 8.91 25.28 -10.70
N SER A 40 8.16 25.06 -9.61
CA SER A 40 8.57 25.60 -8.32
C SER A 40 9.90 24.99 -7.85
N PRO A 41 10.72 25.74 -7.10
CA PRO A 41 11.97 25.22 -6.55
C PRO A 41 11.77 23.95 -5.71
N GLU A 42 10.69 23.87 -4.94
CA GLU A 42 10.34 22.73 -4.09
C GLU A 42 10.07 21.49 -4.93
N LEU A 43 9.27 21.62 -5.99
CA LEU A 43 9.00 20.49 -6.91
C LEU A 43 10.29 20.07 -7.62
N ALA A 44 11.10 21.01 -8.05
CA ALA A 44 12.36 20.72 -8.73
C ALA A 44 13.33 19.95 -7.80
N GLU A 45 13.42 20.32 -6.53
CA GLU A 45 14.23 19.58 -5.53
C GLU A 45 13.73 18.16 -5.34
N ARG A 46 12.41 17.98 -5.19
CA ARG A 46 11.78 16.67 -5.04
C ARG A 46 12.02 15.76 -6.27
N LEU A 47 11.90 16.30 -7.47
CA LEU A 47 12.13 15.53 -8.69
C LEU A 47 13.60 15.16 -8.89
N ARG A 48 14.55 16.02 -8.49
CA ARG A 48 15.98 15.65 -8.46
C ARG A 48 16.25 14.52 -7.47
N LEU A 49 15.67 14.60 -6.26
CA LEU A 49 15.76 13.52 -5.27
C LEU A 49 15.26 12.18 -5.85
N VAL A 50 14.14 12.19 -6.58
CA VAL A 50 13.62 11.00 -7.26
C VAL A 50 14.60 10.45 -8.28
N GLN A 51 15.19 11.30 -9.12
CA GLN A 51 16.18 10.86 -10.12
C GLN A 51 17.42 10.25 -9.46
N GLU A 52 17.93 10.88 -8.40
CA GLU A 52 19.07 10.38 -7.63
C GLU A 52 18.75 9.05 -6.93
N ALA A 53 17.59 8.95 -6.28
CA ALA A 53 17.16 7.71 -5.63
C ALA A 53 16.96 6.57 -6.64
N ARG A 54 16.39 6.89 -7.81
CA ARG A 54 16.22 5.90 -8.87
C ARG A 54 17.57 5.42 -9.42
N GLN A 55 18.53 6.31 -9.62
CA GLN A 55 19.88 5.92 -10.06
C GLN A 55 20.57 5.04 -9.01
N PHE A 56 20.49 5.42 -7.73
CA PHE A 56 21.00 4.61 -6.63
C PHE A 56 20.34 3.21 -6.59
N ALA A 57 19.03 3.14 -6.80
CA ALA A 57 18.29 1.88 -6.84
C ALA A 57 18.83 0.91 -7.92
N ILE A 58 19.23 1.44 -9.06
CA ILE A 58 19.83 0.66 -10.15
C ILE A 58 21.25 0.21 -9.80
N ASP A 59 22.09 1.16 -9.38
CA ASP A 59 23.51 0.95 -9.22
C ASP A 59 23.85 0.12 -7.98
N GLU A 60 23.16 0.37 -6.86
CA GLU A 60 23.48 -0.19 -5.55
C GLU A 60 22.51 -1.30 -5.10
N LEU A 61 21.24 -1.26 -5.56
CA LEU A 61 20.25 -2.25 -5.16
C LEU A 61 19.92 -3.25 -6.29
N GLY A 62 20.51 -3.10 -7.49
CA GLY A 62 20.23 -3.98 -8.62
C GLY A 62 18.75 -3.96 -9.07
N LEU A 63 18.03 -2.87 -8.78
CA LEU A 63 16.63 -2.71 -9.18
C LEU A 63 16.54 -2.38 -10.68
N PRO A 64 15.42 -2.68 -11.36
CA PRO A 64 15.34 -2.61 -12.81
C PRO A 64 15.57 -1.21 -13.38
N ASP A 65 16.47 -1.09 -14.36
CA ASP A 65 16.61 0.10 -15.19
C ASP A 65 15.61 0.06 -16.35
N ASN A 66 14.47 0.70 -16.15
CA ASN A 66 13.42 0.81 -17.15
C ASN A 66 12.81 2.22 -17.15
N ASP A 67 11.67 2.42 -17.84
CA ASP A 67 11.03 3.73 -17.96
C ASP A 67 10.16 4.12 -16.74
N THR A 68 10.06 3.29 -15.70
CA THR A 68 9.29 3.59 -14.49
C THR A 68 9.96 4.72 -13.71
N TYR A 69 9.17 5.67 -13.25
CA TYR A 69 9.59 6.88 -12.48
C TYR A 69 10.57 7.80 -13.22
N ARG A 70 10.57 7.77 -14.57
CA ARG A 70 11.26 8.76 -15.41
C ARG A 70 10.37 9.94 -15.79
N THR A 71 9.07 9.84 -15.51
CA THR A 71 8.08 10.87 -15.80
C THR A 71 7.38 11.32 -14.52
N TYR A 72 6.88 12.54 -14.52
CA TYR A 72 6.04 13.13 -13.47
C TYR A 72 4.63 13.33 -14.00
N ALA A 73 3.62 13.17 -13.15
CA ALA A 73 2.23 13.48 -13.46
C ALA A 73 1.57 14.24 -12.29
N ASP A 74 1.14 15.46 -12.56
CA ASP A 74 0.31 16.19 -11.60
C ASP A 74 -1.14 15.72 -11.71
N ILE A 75 -1.57 15.00 -10.69
CA ILE A 75 -2.93 14.45 -10.63
C ILE A 75 -3.94 15.38 -9.95
N GLU A 76 -3.50 16.51 -9.40
CA GLU A 76 -4.33 17.56 -8.78
C GLU A 76 -5.28 17.01 -7.69
N ARG A 77 -4.89 15.92 -7.03
CA ARG A 77 -5.64 15.27 -5.94
C ARG A 77 -4.70 14.52 -4.98
N GLU A 78 -5.18 14.31 -3.75
CA GLU A 78 -4.41 13.69 -2.66
C GLU A 78 -4.08 12.21 -2.93
N TYR A 79 -4.99 11.48 -3.60
CA TYR A 79 -4.82 10.05 -3.88
C TYR A 79 -5.07 9.73 -5.35
N VAL A 80 -4.25 8.84 -5.89
CA VAL A 80 -4.40 8.39 -7.28
C VAL A 80 -5.53 7.37 -7.43
N VAL A 81 -5.71 6.50 -6.43
CA VAL A 81 -6.72 5.44 -6.40
C VAL A 81 -7.36 5.39 -5.02
N TRP A 82 -8.64 5.03 -4.97
CA TRP A 82 -9.41 4.74 -3.78
C TRP A 82 -9.76 3.27 -3.74
N ASN A 83 -9.21 2.54 -2.77
CA ASN A 83 -9.47 1.13 -2.59
C ASN A 83 -10.68 0.90 -1.69
N VAL A 84 -11.61 0.06 -2.15
CA VAL A 84 -12.76 -0.42 -1.39
C VAL A 84 -12.45 -1.82 -0.89
N PHE A 85 -12.50 -1.99 0.43
CA PHE A 85 -12.40 -3.27 1.12
C PHE A 85 -13.78 -3.67 1.64
N ALA A 86 -14.06 -4.96 1.70
CA ALA A 86 -15.29 -5.48 2.28
C ALA A 86 -15.05 -6.83 2.97
N ALA A 87 -15.80 -7.07 4.05
CA ALA A 87 -15.84 -8.35 4.74
C ALA A 87 -17.26 -8.57 5.29
N PRO A 88 -17.74 -9.82 5.44
CA PRO A 88 -19.03 -10.07 6.07
C PRO A 88 -19.05 -9.57 7.53
N GLU A 89 -20.24 -9.24 8.05
CA GLU A 89 -20.40 -8.68 9.41
C GLU A 89 -19.74 -9.53 10.50
N PHE A 90 -19.78 -10.85 10.37
CA PHE A 90 -19.21 -11.82 11.32
C PHE A 90 -18.17 -12.72 10.66
N SER A 91 -17.29 -12.15 9.84
CA SER A 91 -16.17 -12.87 9.24
C SER A 91 -15.01 -11.92 8.96
N LEU A 92 -13.80 -12.42 9.14
CA LEU A 92 -12.55 -11.73 8.82
C LEU A 92 -11.97 -12.16 7.47
N GLN A 93 -12.77 -12.92 6.69
CA GLN A 93 -12.42 -13.24 5.32
C GLN A 93 -12.74 -12.07 4.41
N ALA A 94 -11.73 -11.57 3.73
CA ALA A 94 -11.91 -10.51 2.74
C ALA A 94 -12.83 -10.95 1.61
N LYS A 95 -13.72 -10.07 1.19
CA LYS A 95 -14.29 -10.18 -0.15
C LYS A 95 -13.19 -9.99 -1.17
N THR A 96 -13.01 -10.93 -2.08
CA THR A 96 -12.02 -10.85 -3.15
C THR A 96 -12.63 -10.44 -4.47
N TRP A 97 -11.81 -9.80 -5.32
CA TRP A 97 -12.12 -9.49 -6.71
C TRP A 97 -10.99 -10.01 -7.59
N CYS A 98 -11.34 -10.75 -8.64
CA CYS A 98 -10.36 -11.39 -9.51
C CYS A 98 -10.22 -10.60 -10.81
N PHE A 99 -8.97 -10.33 -11.20
CA PHE A 99 -8.59 -9.60 -12.40
C PHE A 99 -7.64 -10.43 -13.27
N PRO A 100 -7.65 -10.26 -14.59
CA PRO A 100 -6.87 -11.13 -15.50
C PRO A 100 -5.35 -11.12 -15.25
N ILE A 101 -4.79 -9.98 -14.81
CA ILE A 101 -3.33 -9.78 -14.68
C ILE A 101 -2.86 -10.05 -13.26
N VAL A 102 -3.48 -9.41 -12.27
CA VAL A 102 -3.01 -9.43 -10.87
C VAL A 102 -3.60 -10.60 -10.05
N GLY A 103 -4.52 -11.38 -10.64
CA GLY A 103 -5.20 -12.44 -9.90
C GLY A 103 -6.33 -11.92 -9.00
N CYS A 104 -6.57 -12.60 -7.88
CA CYS A 104 -7.61 -12.25 -6.92
C CYS A 104 -7.00 -11.43 -5.78
N VAL A 105 -7.55 -10.24 -5.56
CA VAL A 105 -7.11 -9.30 -4.50
C VAL A 105 -8.26 -8.97 -3.55
N ALA A 106 -7.93 -8.58 -2.33
CA ALA A 106 -8.87 -8.28 -1.26
C ALA A 106 -9.48 -6.85 -1.34
N TYR A 107 -9.26 -6.14 -2.42
CA TYR A 107 -9.75 -4.78 -2.61
C TYR A 107 -10.16 -4.53 -4.07
N ARG A 108 -10.89 -3.43 -4.27
CA ARG A 108 -11.25 -2.95 -5.60
C ARG A 108 -10.95 -1.46 -5.72
N GLY A 109 -10.05 -1.10 -6.64
CA GLY A 109 -9.57 0.26 -6.84
C GLY A 109 -10.45 1.09 -7.75
N TYR A 110 -10.60 2.38 -7.42
CA TYR A 110 -11.33 3.38 -8.22
C TYR A 110 -10.50 4.65 -8.34
N PHE A 111 -10.46 5.25 -9.51
CA PHE A 111 -9.76 6.52 -9.71
C PHE A 111 -10.53 7.73 -9.16
N ALA A 112 -11.87 7.63 -9.06
CA ALA A 112 -12.71 8.65 -8.44
C ALA A 112 -13.20 8.19 -7.06
N ARG A 113 -13.12 9.09 -6.07
CA ARG A 113 -13.57 8.85 -4.70
C ARG A 113 -15.06 8.52 -4.64
N GLU A 114 -15.86 9.25 -5.41
CA GLU A 114 -17.33 9.10 -5.48
C GLU A 114 -17.73 7.70 -5.96
N ASP A 115 -16.96 7.12 -6.89
CA ASP A 115 -17.18 5.75 -7.40
C ASP A 115 -16.85 4.71 -6.34
N ALA A 116 -15.76 4.90 -5.59
CA ALA A 116 -15.40 4.04 -4.46
C ALA A 116 -16.47 4.08 -3.36
N GLU A 117 -16.90 5.28 -2.96
CA GLU A 117 -17.94 5.46 -1.94
C GLU A 117 -19.29 4.91 -2.38
N ARG A 118 -19.67 5.07 -3.66
CA ARG A 118 -20.88 4.45 -4.20
C ARG A 118 -20.81 2.94 -4.13
N LYS A 119 -19.64 2.34 -4.45
CA LYS A 119 -19.44 0.89 -4.33
C LYS A 119 -19.48 0.45 -2.88
N ALA A 120 -18.87 1.18 -1.97
CA ALA A 120 -18.90 0.90 -0.54
C ALA A 120 -20.35 0.90 -0.01
N ARG A 121 -21.17 1.91 -0.35
CA ARG A 121 -22.61 1.94 0.03
C ARG A 121 -23.37 0.71 -0.48
N GLN A 122 -23.17 0.34 -1.75
CA GLN A 122 -23.81 -0.87 -2.32
C GLN A 122 -23.45 -2.15 -1.56
N LEU A 123 -22.23 -2.27 -1.07
CA LEU A 123 -21.78 -3.43 -0.29
C LEU A 123 -22.33 -3.39 1.14
N ALA A 124 -22.39 -2.20 1.75
CA ALA A 124 -23.00 -2.02 3.07
C ALA A 124 -24.49 -2.38 3.07
N GLU A 125 -25.25 -2.01 2.02
CA GLU A 125 -26.64 -2.41 1.81
C GLU A 125 -26.82 -3.94 1.68
N GLN A 126 -25.76 -4.65 1.27
CA GLN A 126 -25.72 -6.12 1.21
C GLN A 126 -25.28 -6.78 2.53
N GLY A 127 -25.08 -5.99 3.61
CA GLY A 127 -24.69 -6.49 4.93
C GLY A 127 -23.18 -6.71 5.12
N TYR A 128 -22.33 -6.14 4.25
CA TYR A 128 -20.89 -6.15 4.46
C TYR A 128 -20.44 -5.00 5.34
N ASP A 129 -19.47 -5.25 6.21
CA ASP A 129 -18.56 -4.20 6.68
C ASP A 129 -17.75 -3.69 5.51
N VAL A 130 -17.58 -2.38 5.40
CA VAL A 130 -16.86 -1.75 4.30
C VAL A 130 -15.84 -0.72 4.80
N ALA A 131 -14.74 -0.58 4.09
CA ALA A 131 -13.75 0.47 4.31
C ALA A 131 -13.28 1.03 2.98
N VAL A 132 -13.06 2.34 2.95
CA VAL A 132 -12.46 3.03 1.81
C VAL A 132 -11.13 3.61 2.27
N GLY A 133 -10.09 3.42 1.46
CA GLY A 133 -8.76 3.96 1.71
C GLY A 133 -8.17 4.58 0.46
N GLY A 134 -7.58 5.78 0.59
CA GLY A 134 -6.83 6.42 -0.48
C GLY A 134 -5.43 5.82 -0.61
N VAL A 135 -4.94 5.75 -1.85
CA VAL A 135 -3.59 5.28 -2.20
C VAL A 135 -2.91 6.40 -2.96
N ALA A 136 -1.80 6.90 -2.42
CA ALA A 136 -1.08 8.04 -2.99
C ALA A 136 -0.06 7.63 -4.07
N ALA A 137 0.49 6.42 -3.97
CA ALA A 137 1.33 5.81 -4.99
C ALA A 137 0.72 4.48 -5.44
N TYR A 138 0.94 4.10 -6.70
CA TYR A 138 0.47 2.84 -7.21
C TYR A 138 1.37 2.37 -8.35
N SER A 139 1.60 1.07 -8.44
CA SER A 139 2.44 0.47 -9.46
C SER A 139 1.65 -0.48 -10.35
N THR A 140 2.00 -0.47 -11.63
CA THR A 140 1.55 -1.48 -12.61
C THR A 140 2.58 -2.60 -12.78
N LEU A 141 3.48 -2.78 -11.83
CA LEU A 141 4.62 -3.69 -11.92
C LEU A 141 5.53 -3.38 -13.12
N GLY A 142 5.71 -2.10 -13.44
CA GLY A 142 6.49 -1.62 -14.57
C GLY A 142 5.86 -1.82 -15.96
N LYS A 143 4.66 -2.38 -16.05
CA LYS A 143 4.00 -2.67 -17.35
C LYS A 143 3.57 -1.44 -18.12
N LEU A 144 3.26 -0.34 -17.42
CA LEU A 144 2.73 0.89 -18.02
C LEU A 144 3.62 2.12 -17.77
N ARG A 145 4.90 1.92 -17.43
CA ARG A 145 5.87 3.02 -17.20
C ARG A 145 5.33 4.00 -16.16
N ASP A 146 5.15 3.55 -14.93
CA ASP A 146 4.50 4.29 -13.87
C ASP A 146 5.19 5.64 -13.61
N PRO A 147 4.45 6.77 -13.56
CA PRO A 147 5.03 8.07 -13.27
C PRO A 147 5.21 8.29 -11.77
N VAL A 148 6.08 9.21 -11.42
CA VAL A 148 6.04 9.89 -10.12
C VAL A 148 4.80 10.77 -10.07
N LEU A 149 4.03 10.70 -8.98
CA LEU A 149 2.76 11.43 -8.86
C LEU A 149 2.88 12.63 -7.94
N SER A 150 2.12 13.69 -8.21
CA SER A 150 2.04 14.86 -7.31
C SER A 150 1.58 14.50 -5.90
N SER A 151 0.78 13.44 -5.73
CA SER A 151 0.38 12.91 -4.42
C SER A 151 1.54 12.42 -3.55
N MET A 152 2.69 12.07 -4.14
CA MET A 152 3.89 11.63 -3.44
C MET A 152 4.78 12.80 -3.00
N MET A 153 4.58 14.00 -3.55
CA MET A 153 5.48 15.14 -3.33
C MET A 153 5.40 15.74 -1.93
N ASN A 154 4.34 15.44 -1.17
CA ASN A 154 4.15 15.92 0.20
C ASN A 154 4.79 15.02 1.28
N TRP A 155 5.37 13.88 0.90
CA TRP A 155 6.04 12.97 1.84
C TRP A 155 7.42 13.54 2.23
N ASP A 156 7.96 13.09 3.36
CA ASP A 156 9.36 13.42 3.65
C ASP A 156 10.32 12.71 2.66
N ASP A 157 11.57 13.18 2.59
CA ASP A 157 12.57 12.67 1.64
C ASP A 157 12.78 11.17 1.78
N VAL A 158 12.86 10.68 3.03
CA VAL A 158 13.13 9.26 3.30
C VAL A 158 11.93 8.40 2.92
N GLU A 159 10.71 8.87 3.17
CA GLU A 159 9.48 8.17 2.76
C GLU A 159 9.34 8.13 1.24
N LEU A 160 9.67 9.23 0.54
CA LEU A 160 9.64 9.25 -0.92
C LEU A 160 10.63 8.24 -1.52
N VAL A 161 11.86 8.21 -1.01
CA VAL A 161 12.88 7.24 -1.44
C VAL A 161 12.46 5.80 -1.10
N ALA A 162 11.94 5.58 0.10
CA ALA A 162 11.47 4.27 0.56
C ALA A 162 10.41 3.69 -0.38
N VAL A 163 9.39 4.48 -0.71
CA VAL A 163 8.32 4.03 -1.63
C VAL A 163 8.86 3.76 -3.04
N LEU A 164 9.80 4.55 -3.55
CA LEU A 164 10.42 4.26 -4.84
C LEU A 164 11.12 2.90 -4.85
N PHE A 165 11.88 2.57 -3.80
CA PHE A 165 12.56 1.29 -3.69
C PHE A 165 11.55 0.14 -3.54
N HIS A 166 10.51 0.33 -2.74
CA HIS A 166 9.43 -0.63 -2.55
C HIS A 166 8.74 -1.00 -3.87
N GLU A 167 8.28 0.00 -4.61
CA GLU A 167 7.58 -0.22 -5.88
C GLU A 167 8.47 -0.81 -6.98
N LEU A 168 9.75 -0.43 -7.00
CA LEU A 168 10.72 -1.03 -7.93
C LEU A 168 11.04 -2.48 -7.54
N ALA A 169 11.05 -2.83 -6.25
CA ALA A 169 11.28 -4.19 -5.79
C ALA A 169 10.19 -5.16 -6.28
N HIS A 170 8.94 -4.74 -6.38
CA HIS A 170 7.86 -5.54 -6.97
C HIS A 170 8.11 -5.93 -8.43
N GLN A 171 9.01 -5.25 -9.12
CA GLN A 171 9.39 -5.60 -10.50
C GLN A 171 10.50 -6.64 -10.56
N VAL A 172 11.23 -6.88 -9.46
CA VAL A 172 12.27 -7.93 -9.36
C VAL A 172 11.63 -9.30 -9.13
N LEU A 173 10.63 -9.34 -8.23
CA LEU A 173 9.95 -10.58 -7.86
C LEU A 173 8.51 -10.28 -7.45
N TYR A 174 7.57 -10.93 -8.12
CA TYR A 174 6.14 -10.84 -7.82
C TYR A 174 5.49 -12.22 -7.98
N ILE A 175 4.86 -12.72 -6.92
CA ILE A 175 4.17 -14.01 -6.89
C ILE A 175 2.67 -13.74 -6.97
N ARG A 176 2.04 -14.29 -8.01
CA ARG A 176 0.61 -14.14 -8.21
C ARG A 176 -0.16 -14.75 -7.03
N ASP A 177 -1.18 -14.04 -6.56
CA ASP A 177 -2.08 -14.44 -5.47
C ASP A 177 -1.41 -14.57 -4.07
N ASP A 178 -0.15 -14.13 -3.92
CA ASP A 178 0.56 -14.08 -2.63
C ASP A 178 0.95 -12.64 -2.25
N THR A 179 -0.03 -11.85 -1.80
CA THR A 179 0.18 -10.47 -1.38
C THR A 179 1.13 -10.38 -0.20
N ALA A 180 1.03 -11.30 0.78
CA ALA A 180 1.88 -11.28 1.98
C ALA A 180 3.36 -11.47 1.63
N PHE A 181 3.67 -12.37 0.69
CA PHE A 181 5.03 -12.54 0.16
C PHE A 181 5.52 -11.27 -0.53
N ASN A 182 4.72 -10.75 -1.47
CA ASN A 182 5.12 -9.63 -2.32
C ASN A 182 5.40 -8.36 -1.50
N GLU A 183 4.52 -8.02 -0.57
CA GLU A 183 4.68 -6.85 0.30
C GLU A 183 5.86 -7.01 1.27
N SER A 184 6.04 -8.21 1.85
CA SER A 184 7.15 -8.47 2.77
C SER A 184 8.50 -8.44 2.05
N PHE A 185 8.58 -8.99 0.83
CA PHE A 185 9.76 -8.91 -0.02
C PHE A 185 10.12 -7.46 -0.35
N ALA A 186 9.14 -6.70 -0.88
CA ALA A 186 9.35 -5.30 -1.24
C ALA A 186 9.74 -4.44 -0.03
N THR A 187 9.13 -4.68 1.14
CA THR A 187 9.48 -4.02 2.39
C THR A 187 10.91 -4.34 2.83
N ALA A 188 11.39 -5.57 2.70
CA ALA A 188 12.77 -5.92 3.06
C ALA A 188 13.78 -5.19 2.16
N VAL A 189 13.51 -5.12 0.85
CA VAL A 189 14.33 -4.34 -0.10
C VAL A 189 14.29 -2.86 0.21
N GLU A 190 13.11 -2.30 0.52
CA GLU A 190 12.92 -0.92 0.94
C GLU A 190 13.78 -0.58 2.16
N GLU A 191 13.68 -1.36 3.23
CA GLU A 191 14.41 -1.13 4.48
C GLU A 191 15.93 -1.18 4.26
N PHE A 192 16.40 -2.18 3.56
CA PHE A 192 17.81 -2.33 3.20
C PHE A 192 18.29 -1.15 2.34
N GLY A 193 17.52 -0.82 1.31
CA GLY A 193 17.83 0.27 0.39
C GLY A 193 17.87 1.64 1.06
N VAL A 194 16.93 1.92 1.96
CA VAL A 194 16.91 3.17 2.73
C VAL A 194 18.14 3.30 3.62
N LEU A 195 18.56 2.25 4.31
CA LEU A 195 19.79 2.28 5.12
C LEU A 195 21.01 2.60 4.27
N ARG A 196 21.20 1.88 3.16
CA ARG A 196 22.32 2.09 2.24
C ARG A 196 22.29 3.50 1.61
N TRP A 197 21.09 4.00 1.27
CA TRP A 197 20.90 5.35 0.76
C TRP A 197 21.31 6.41 1.79
N LEU A 198 20.85 6.28 3.03
CA LEU A 198 21.18 7.23 4.10
C LEU A 198 22.68 7.20 4.41
N GLU A 199 23.32 6.02 4.46
CA GLU A 199 24.75 5.86 4.65
C GLU A 199 25.55 6.56 3.53
N SER A 200 25.18 6.32 2.27
CA SER A 200 25.86 6.93 1.11
C SER A 200 25.82 8.46 1.08
N ARG A 201 24.88 9.05 1.85
CA ARG A 201 24.64 10.48 1.93
C ARG A 201 25.15 11.11 3.24
N GLY A 202 25.67 10.33 4.20
CA GLY A 202 26.03 10.80 5.53
C GLY A 202 24.81 11.28 6.33
N LEU A 203 23.65 10.64 6.11
CA LEU A 203 22.34 10.97 6.71
C LEU A 203 21.86 9.88 7.67
N GLU A 204 22.78 9.08 8.24
CA GLU A 204 22.47 7.94 9.13
C GLU A 204 21.60 8.36 10.31
N HIS A 205 21.73 9.61 10.77
CA HIS A 205 20.91 10.18 11.84
C HIS A 205 19.40 10.22 11.52
N LYS A 206 19.00 10.09 10.25
CA LYS A 206 17.58 9.97 9.85
C LYS A 206 17.05 8.55 9.94
N ALA A 207 17.92 7.54 10.06
CA ALA A 207 17.52 6.14 10.13
C ALA A 207 16.64 5.85 11.36
N ASP A 208 16.99 6.37 12.53
CA ASP A 208 16.23 6.16 13.76
C ASP A 208 14.78 6.64 13.61
N ALA A 209 14.56 7.81 13.00
CA ALA A 209 13.22 8.35 12.79
C ALA A 209 12.42 7.51 11.77
N TYR A 210 13.05 6.99 10.73
CA TYR A 210 12.44 6.08 9.76
C TYR A 210 12.02 4.77 10.44
N PHE A 211 12.93 4.12 11.18
CA PHE A 211 12.62 2.85 11.86
C PHE A 211 11.63 3.03 13.00
N ALA A 212 11.64 4.14 13.72
CA ALA A 212 10.64 4.42 14.75
C ALA A 212 9.23 4.52 14.14
N ARG A 213 9.07 5.12 12.95
CA ARG A 213 7.78 5.13 12.24
C ARG A 213 7.35 3.74 11.80
N ARG A 214 8.29 2.94 11.29
CA ARG A 214 8.01 1.55 10.90
C ARG A 214 7.63 0.70 12.11
N GLN A 215 8.34 0.82 13.21
CA GLN A 215 8.03 0.10 14.45
C GLN A 215 6.63 0.47 14.96
N LEU A 216 6.29 1.76 14.98
CA LEU A 216 4.95 2.21 15.36
C LEU A 216 3.87 1.58 14.45
N ARG A 217 4.12 1.50 13.15
CA ARG A 217 3.21 0.82 12.21
C ARG A 217 3.07 -0.67 12.54
N GLN A 218 4.18 -1.36 12.81
CA GLN A 218 4.16 -2.78 13.19
C GLN A 218 3.41 -3.00 14.50
N ASP A 219 3.60 -2.14 15.50
CA ASP A 219 2.87 -2.22 16.78
C ASP A 219 1.35 -2.09 16.56
N ILE A 220 0.91 -1.12 15.73
CA ILE A 220 -0.50 -0.95 15.38
C ILE A 220 -1.04 -2.18 14.61
N MET A 221 -0.25 -2.77 13.72
CA MET A 221 -0.63 -4.01 13.02
C MET A 221 -0.73 -5.19 13.98
N GLY A 222 0.16 -5.28 14.97
CA GLY A 222 0.11 -6.28 16.05
C GLY A 222 -1.17 -6.17 16.88
N LEU A 223 -1.55 -4.95 17.28
CA LEU A 223 -2.83 -4.70 17.98
C LEU A 223 -4.04 -5.12 17.13
N ALA A 224 -4.00 -4.81 15.83
CA ALA A 224 -5.06 -5.22 14.90
C ALA A 224 -5.11 -6.75 14.69
N ALA A 225 -3.96 -7.43 14.65
CA ALA A 225 -3.88 -8.88 14.57
C ALA A 225 -4.50 -9.56 15.79
N THR A 226 -4.14 -9.11 17.01
CA THR A 226 -4.76 -9.59 18.26
C THR A 226 -6.28 -9.39 18.24
N ALA A 227 -6.74 -8.21 17.80
CA ALA A 227 -8.19 -7.96 17.72
C ALA A 227 -8.88 -8.88 16.70
N ARG A 228 -8.21 -9.25 15.61
CA ARG A 228 -8.74 -10.20 14.62
C ARG A 228 -8.89 -11.60 15.21
N ASP A 229 -7.91 -12.07 15.99
CA ASP A 229 -7.96 -13.38 16.63
C ASP A 229 -9.11 -13.44 17.67
N ASP A 230 -9.25 -12.40 18.49
CA ASP A 230 -10.37 -12.27 19.43
C ASP A 230 -11.72 -12.26 18.71
N LEU A 231 -11.87 -11.49 17.63
CA LEU A 231 -13.09 -11.43 16.85
C LEU A 231 -13.38 -12.76 16.13
N ALA A 232 -12.36 -13.46 15.67
CA ALA A 232 -12.54 -14.79 15.08
C ALA A 232 -13.14 -15.78 16.10
N ALA A 233 -12.66 -15.75 17.35
CA ALA A 233 -13.22 -16.54 18.44
C ALA A 233 -14.68 -16.17 18.73
N ILE A 234 -14.97 -14.86 18.86
CA ILE A 234 -16.35 -14.33 19.08
C ILE A 234 -17.29 -14.78 17.95
N TYR A 235 -16.82 -14.77 16.70
CA TYR A 235 -17.66 -15.17 15.56
C TYR A 235 -17.92 -16.67 15.50
N ALA A 236 -17.04 -17.49 16.07
CA ALA A 236 -17.20 -18.94 16.14
C ALA A 236 -18.17 -19.39 17.24
N GLU A 237 -18.49 -18.54 18.23
CA GLU A 237 -19.42 -18.87 19.29
C GLU A 237 -20.86 -19.02 18.78
N ASP A 238 -21.63 -19.94 19.36
CA ASP A 238 -23.06 -20.10 19.07
C ASP A 238 -23.90 -19.19 20.01
N THR A 239 -23.76 -17.88 19.79
CA THR A 239 -24.49 -16.86 20.54
C THR A 239 -25.48 -16.11 19.66
N ALA A 240 -26.44 -15.41 20.29
CA ALA A 240 -27.42 -14.62 19.55
C ALA A 240 -26.75 -13.50 18.74
N THR A 241 -27.24 -13.25 17.53
CA THR A 241 -26.68 -12.21 16.62
C THR A 241 -26.54 -10.84 17.29
N ALA A 242 -27.50 -10.44 18.13
CA ALA A 242 -27.45 -9.16 18.83
C ALA A 242 -26.31 -9.10 19.86
N GLU A 243 -26.08 -10.20 20.58
CA GLU A 243 -24.99 -10.34 21.54
C GLU A 243 -23.64 -10.34 20.84
N LYS A 244 -23.50 -11.13 19.78
CA LYS A 244 -22.31 -11.17 18.92
C LYS A 244 -21.96 -9.77 18.40
N ARG A 245 -22.93 -8.98 17.95
CA ARG A 245 -22.74 -7.60 17.48
C ARG A 245 -22.29 -6.66 18.61
N ALA A 246 -22.86 -6.79 19.81
CA ALA A 246 -22.45 -6.00 20.97
C ALA A 246 -20.99 -6.29 21.37
N THR A 247 -20.62 -7.58 21.44
CA THR A 247 -19.25 -8.01 21.78
C THR A 247 -18.23 -7.54 20.72
N LYS A 248 -18.57 -7.67 19.41
CA LYS A 248 -17.78 -7.11 18.31
C LYS A 248 -17.54 -5.61 18.50
N SER A 249 -18.60 -4.83 18.77
CA SER A 249 -18.51 -3.39 18.96
C SER A 249 -17.59 -3.04 20.13
N THR A 250 -17.71 -3.73 21.27
CA THR A 250 -16.84 -3.54 22.44
C THR A 250 -15.37 -3.84 22.10
N ARG A 251 -15.09 -4.93 21.38
CA ARG A 251 -13.72 -5.29 21.02
C ARG A 251 -13.09 -4.28 20.06
N LEU A 252 -13.85 -3.80 19.08
CA LEU A 252 -13.36 -2.79 18.13
C LEU A 252 -13.12 -1.43 18.83
N GLU A 253 -13.94 -1.06 19.81
CA GLU A 253 -13.72 0.16 20.59
C GLU A 253 -12.47 0.03 21.48
N ALA A 254 -12.24 -1.14 22.11
CA ALA A 254 -11.01 -1.40 22.83
C ALA A 254 -9.78 -1.25 21.91
N LEU A 255 -9.80 -1.84 20.70
CA LEU A 255 -8.73 -1.67 19.70
C LEU A 255 -8.51 -0.19 19.36
N ARG A 256 -9.58 0.60 19.21
CA ARG A 256 -9.49 2.04 18.92
C ARG A 256 -8.70 2.75 20.01
N GLN A 257 -8.96 2.43 21.27
CA GLN A 257 -8.28 3.03 22.43
C GLN A 257 -6.80 2.56 22.51
N ASP A 258 -6.53 1.27 22.28
CA ASP A 258 -5.17 0.71 22.28
C ASP A 258 -4.31 1.41 21.22
N ILE A 259 -4.83 1.59 20.00
CA ILE A 259 -4.12 2.30 18.92
C ILE A 259 -3.91 3.78 19.29
N ALA A 260 -4.92 4.43 19.87
CA ALA A 260 -4.81 5.83 20.26
C ALA A 260 -3.76 6.04 21.36
N GLU A 261 -3.68 5.12 22.34
CA GLU A 261 -2.65 5.14 23.37
C GLU A 261 -1.26 4.94 22.77
N ARG A 262 -1.09 3.94 21.91
CA ARG A 262 0.20 3.67 21.25
C ARG A 262 0.68 4.85 20.39
N LEU A 263 -0.23 5.57 19.72
CA LEU A 263 0.10 6.79 18.98
C LEU A 263 0.56 7.91 19.91
N ARG A 264 -0.12 8.13 21.06
CA ARG A 264 0.27 9.15 22.05
C ARG A 264 1.65 8.87 22.66
N GLU A 265 1.92 7.60 22.99
CA GLU A 265 3.24 7.17 23.49
C GLU A 265 4.36 7.50 22.48
N ALA A 266 4.07 7.38 21.19
CA ALA A 266 4.97 7.75 20.11
C ALA A 266 4.99 9.27 19.79
N GLY A 267 4.31 10.11 20.61
CA GLY A 267 4.23 11.56 20.39
C GLY A 267 3.40 11.95 19.15
N ARG A 268 2.47 11.08 18.70
CA ARG A 268 1.60 11.32 17.54
C ARG A 268 0.17 11.63 17.96
N ASP A 269 -0.47 12.52 17.20
CA ASP A 269 -1.91 12.79 17.37
C ASP A 269 -2.76 11.61 16.90
N PRO A 270 -3.57 10.98 17.78
CA PRO A 270 -4.45 9.90 17.40
C PRO A 270 -5.73 10.35 16.68
N GLY A 271 -5.98 11.66 16.52
CA GLY A 271 -7.27 12.22 16.07
C GLY A 271 -7.78 11.59 14.78
N SER A 272 -6.91 11.39 13.77
CA SER A 272 -7.28 10.76 12.51
C SER A 272 -7.68 9.28 12.66
N TRP A 273 -7.16 8.57 13.67
CA TRP A 273 -7.52 7.17 13.96
C TRP A 273 -8.81 7.09 14.76
N LEU A 274 -9.01 7.99 15.71
CA LEU A 274 -10.23 8.05 16.52
C LEU A 274 -11.48 8.35 15.68
N SER A 275 -11.32 9.09 14.57
CA SER A 275 -12.41 9.43 13.67
C SER A 275 -12.72 8.36 12.61
N ARG A 276 -11.87 7.33 12.47
CA ARG A 276 -12.08 6.26 11.47
C ARG A 276 -13.03 5.19 11.99
N ASP A 277 -13.92 4.72 11.12
CA ASP A 277 -14.71 3.52 11.40
C ASP A 277 -13.80 2.29 11.41
N LEU A 278 -13.70 1.63 12.57
CA LEU A 278 -13.10 0.32 12.71
C LEU A 278 -14.19 -0.73 12.53
N ASN A 279 -13.94 -1.65 11.61
CA ASN A 279 -14.81 -2.78 11.29
C ASN A 279 -13.98 -3.91 10.65
N ASN A 280 -14.60 -5.04 10.33
CA ASN A 280 -13.89 -6.17 9.74
C ASN A 280 -13.15 -5.81 8.44
N ALA A 281 -13.75 -4.98 7.58
CA ALA A 281 -13.11 -4.57 6.34
C ALA A 281 -11.85 -3.73 6.59
N ARG A 282 -11.86 -2.87 7.61
CA ARG A 282 -10.66 -2.10 8.02
C ARG A 282 -9.58 -3.03 8.56
N LEU A 283 -9.93 -3.98 9.42
CA LEU A 283 -8.98 -4.98 9.92
C LEU A 283 -8.38 -5.84 8.82
N VAL A 284 -9.18 -6.23 7.84
CA VAL A 284 -8.71 -6.94 6.65
C VAL A 284 -7.72 -6.06 5.87
N SER A 285 -8.02 -4.78 5.65
CA SER A 285 -7.10 -3.89 4.93
C SER A 285 -5.74 -3.74 5.62
N MET A 286 -5.69 -3.82 6.95
CA MET A 286 -4.47 -3.73 7.74
C MET A 286 -3.63 -5.02 7.68
N SER A 287 -4.24 -6.18 7.50
CA SER A 287 -3.57 -7.48 7.56
C SER A 287 -2.83 -7.88 6.28
N LEU A 288 -2.91 -7.09 5.21
CA LEU A 288 -2.37 -7.47 3.91
C LEU A 288 -0.84 -7.29 3.78
N TYR A 289 -0.19 -6.60 4.70
CA TYR A 289 1.07 -5.95 4.37
C TYR A 289 2.36 -6.51 4.99
N GLU A 290 2.39 -7.37 6.03
CA GLU A 290 3.70 -7.67 6.64
C GLU A 290 3.85 -9.09 7.25
N GLY A 291 3.07 -10.06 6.84
CA GLY A 291 3.05 -11.39 7.49
C GLY A 291 4.37 -12.17 7.45
N ARG A 292 5.27 -11.90 6.49
CA ARG A 292 6.51 -12.66 6.27
C ARG A 292 7.79 -11.82 6.36
N LEU A 293 7.72 -10.56 6.76
CA LEU A 293 8.88 -9.68 6.82
C LEU A 293 10.06 -10.22 7.65
N PRO A 294 9.86 -10.85 8.83
CA PRO A 294 10.96 -11.45 9.60
C PRO A 294 11.73 -12.52 8.81
N GLU A 295 11.04 -13.30 7.96
CA GLU A 295 11.67 -14.32 7.12
C GLU A 295 12.61 -13.68 6.08
N PHE A 296 12.18 -12.59 5.44
CA PHE A 296 13.01 -11.86 4.47
C PHE A 296 14.19 -11.14 5.12
N ARG A 297 14.01 -10.58 6.31
CA ARG A 297 15.13 -9.99 7.07
C ARG A 297 16.19 -11.04 7.40
N ALA A 298 15.78 -12.24 7.83
CA ALA A 298 16.70 -13.35 8.10
C ALA A 298 17.42 -13.82 6.83
N LEU A 299 16.75 -13.83 5.66
CA LEU A 299 17.41 -14.12 4.38
C LEU A 299 18.48 -13.08 4.04
N LEU A 300 18.18 -11.79 4.23
CA LEU A 300 19.14 -10.71 3.96
C LEU A 300 20.35 -10.78 4.89
N GLU A 301 20.13 -11.07 6.18
CA GLU A 301 21.20 -11.33 7.16
C GLU A 301 22.03 -12.54 6.76
N GLY A 302 21.42 -13.64 6.31
CA GLY A 302 22.10 -14.84 5.84
C GLY A 302 22.94 -14.63 4.57
N CYS A 303 22.66 -13.56 3.82
CA CYS A 303 23.43 -13.11 2.67
C CYS A 303 24.50 -12.05 3.00
N ASP A 304 24.77 -11.75 4.28
CA ASP A 304 25.74 -10.74 4.70
C ASP A 304 25.52 -9.35 4.04
N GLY A 305 24.27 -9.02 3.70
CA GLY A 305 23.90 -7.79 3.01
C GLY A 305 24.21 -7.78 1.50
N ASP A 306 24.52 -8.90 0.90
CA ASP A 306 24.58 -9.04 -0.57
C ASP A 306 23.16 -9.13 -1.14
N ILE A 307 22.74 -8.06 -1.81
CA ILE A 307 21.39 -7.94 -2.37
C ILE A 307 21.15 -8.94 -3.50
N SER A 308 22.16 -9.33 -4.25
CA SER A 308 22.04 -10.31 -5.34
C SER A 308 21.77 -11.70 -4.79
N CYS A 309 22.52 -12.10 -3.76
CA CYS A 309 22.27 -13.33 -2.99
C CYS A 309 20.85 -13.32 -2.41
N PHE A 310 20.40 -12.20 -1.80
CA PHE A 310 19.06 -12.07 -1.27
C PHE A 310 17.97 -12.30 -2.32
N TYR A 311 18.11 -11.73 -3.52
CA TYR A 311 17.16 -11.95 -4.61
C TYR A 311 17.10 -13.41 -5.08
N GLU A 312 18.22 -14.11 -5.09
CA GLU A 312 18.25 -15.53 -5.43
C GLU A 312 17.55 -16.38 -4.36
N GLU A 313 17.84 -16.14 -3.08
CA GLU A 313 17.20 -16.87 -1.98
C GLU A 313 15.70 -16.57 -1.90
N ALA A 314 15.28 -15.32 -2.14
CA ALA A 314 13.87 -14.96 -2.21
C ALA A 314 13.14 -15.70 -3.36
N ARG A 315 13.78 -15.86 -4.54
CA ARG A 315 13.22 -16.67 -5.63
C ARG A 315 13.13 -18.15 -5.27
N ARG A 316 14.11 -18.71 -4.55
CA ARG A 316 14.05 -20.09 -4.07
C ARG A 316 12.92 -20.29 -3.07
N LEU A 317 12.73 -19.32 -2.19
CA LEU A 317 11.62 -19.32 -1.23
C LEU A 317 10.25 -19.27 -1.92
N ALA A 318 10.12 -18.51 -3.01
CA ALA A 318 8.93 -18.43 -3.85
C ALA A 318 8.57 -19.74 -4.57
N GLY A 319 9.55 -20.57 -4.87
CA GLY A 319 9.38 -21.86 -5.57
C GLY A 319 9.07 -23.05 -4.65
N ARG A 320 9.01 -22.84 -3.33
CA ARG A 320 8.64 -23.83 -2.32
C ARG A 320 7.15 -23.78 -2.01
#